data_4f6ef847be47fc7f51d9452e390dfb49
#
_entry.id   4f6ef847be47fc7f51d9452e390dfb49
#
_cell.length_a   1.000
_cell.length_b   1.000
_cell.length_c   1.000
_cell.angle_alpha   90.00
_cell.angle_beta   90.00
_cell.angle_gamma   90.00
#
_symmetry.space_group_name_H-M   'P 1'
#
loop_
_entity.id
_entity.type
_entity.pdbx_description
1 polymer ?
#
loop_
_entity_poly.entity_id
_entity_poly.type
_entity_poly.pdbx_seq_one_letter_code
_entity_poly.pdbx_strand_id
1 'polypeptide(L)'
;DYSVVSKAPAGTRVIKVVYKVNKGSFDLRYRLKGTDQELAPATVDNNDGKEYEVSFVHRFQAKEITGYRAVNASQEATIQHKGVNQVIFEYEKIEDPKPATPATPVVDPKDEETEIGNYGPLPSKAQLDYHKEELAAFIHYGMNTYTNSEWGNGRENPQNFNPTNLDTDQWIKTLKDAGFKRTIMVVKHHDGFVIYPSKYTDHTVAASPWKNGKGDLLEEISKSATKYNMNMGVYLSPWDANNPKYHVSTEKEYNEYYLNQLKEILGNPKYGNNGKFIEVWMDGARGSGAQKVTYTFDEWFKYIKEAEGDIAIFSAQPTSVRWIGNERGIAGDPVWHKVKKAKITDDVKNDYLNHGDPEGDMYSVGEADVSIRSGWFYHDN
;
A
#
# COMPACT_ATOMS: atom_id res chain seq x y z
N ASP A 1 22.29 -28.86 9.65
CA ASP A 1 21.75 -30.24 9.75
C ASP A 1 20.23 -30.17 9.88
N TYR A 2 19.53 -30.36 8.77
CA TYR A 2 18.08 -30.54 8.80
C TYR A 2 17.79 -32.04 8.90
N SER A 3 17.33 -32.52 10.03
CA SER A 3 16.78 -33.88 10.15
C SER A 3 15.26 -33.81 10.16
N VAL A 4 14.64 -34.20 9.06
CA VAL A 4 13.19 -34.47 9.04
C VAL A 4 13.00 -35.92 9.48
N VAL A 5 12.53 -36.12 10.71
CA VAL A 5 12.08 -37.42 11.17
C VAL A 5 10.55 -37.43 11.07
N SER A 6 10.02 -37.87 9.94
CA SER A 6 8.62 -38.27 9.89
C SER A 6 8.45 -39.63 10.56
N LYS A 7 7.37 -39.83 11.35
CA LYS A 7 6.99 -41.16 11.83
C LYS A 7 6.59 -42.03 10.62
N ALA A 8 7.52 -42.82 10.15
CA ALA A 8 7.25 -43.78 9.10
C ALA A 8 6.49 -45.00 9.65
N PRO A 9 5.55 -45.60 8.92
CA PRO A 9 4.90 -46.82 9.32
C PRO A 9 5.92 -47.97 9.58
N ALA A 10 5.59 -48.87 10.47
CA ALA A 10 6.43 -50.01 10.78
C ALA A 10 6.78 -50.82 9.49
N GLY A 11 8.07 -51.07 9.26
CA GLY A 11 8.55 -51.76 8.05
C GLY A 11 9.05 -50.84 6.92
N THR A 12 8.93 -49.52 7.05
CA THR A 12 9.46 -48.58 6.06
C THR A 12 10.99 -48.41 6.23
N ARG A 13 11.74 -48.53 5.12
CA ARG A 13 13.16 -48.15 5.13
C ARG A 13 13.30 -46.65 5.12
N VAL A 14 13.86 -46.09 6.18
CA VAL A 14 14.16 -44.65 6.26
C VAL A 14 15.58 -44.44 5.74
N ILE A 15 15.71 -43.66 4.66
CA ILE A 15 17.02 -43.22 4.16
C ILE A 15 17.27 -41.81 4.73
N LYS A 16 18.26 -41.69 5.61
CA LYS A 16 18.72 -40.37 6.07
C LYS A 16 19.64 -39.79 5.03
N VAL A 17 19.20 -38.76 4.31
CA VAL A 17 20.03 -37.99 3.39
C VAL A 17 20.57 -36.77 4.15
N VAL A 18 21.88 -36.70 4.33
CA VAL A 18 22.55 -35.58 4.96
C VAL A 18 23.12 -34.70 3.85
N TYR A 19 22.60 -33.49 3.73
CA TYR A 19 23.14 -32.50 2.83
C TYR A 19 24.15 -31.61 3.58
N LYS A 20 25.32 -31.43 2.98
CA LYS A 20 26.31 -30.46 3.43
C LYS A 20 26.16 -29.21 2.58
N VAL A 21 25.77 -28.12 3.20
CA VAL A 21 25.65 -26.81 2.52
C VAL A 21 27.08 -26.35 2.17
N ASN A 22 27.33 -26.04 0.90
CA ASN A 22 28.55 -25.37 0.49
C ASN A 22 28.48 -23.91 0.83
N LYS A 23 29.56 -23.34 1.37
CA LYS A 23 29.67 -21.96 1.80
C LYS A 23 30.88 -21.30 1.14
N GLY A 24 30.82 -19.99 1.00
CA GLY A 24 31.89 -19.16 0.48
C GLY A 24 31.81 -17.72 1.01
N SER A 25 32.75 -16.89 0.66
CA SER A 25 32.80 -15.49 1.04
C SER A 25 32.77 -14.56 -0.18
N PHE A 26 32.47 -13.28 0.05
CA PHE A 26 32.53 -12.23 -0.95
C PHE A 26 33.70 -11.28 -0.67
N ASP A 27 34.43 -10.91 -1.73
CA ASP A 27 35.45 -9.87 -1.73
C ASP A 27 34.84 -8.58 -2.33
N LEU A 28 34.45 -7.65 -1.46
CA LEU A 28 33.84 -6.40 -1.86
C LEU A 28 34.93 -5.40 -2.25
N ARG A 29 34.90 -4.91 -3.47
CA ARG A 29 35.82 -3.95 -4.06
C ARG A 29 35.17 -2.62 -4.31
N TYR A 30 35.93 -1.54 -4.16
CA TYR A 30 35.45 -0.15 -4.24
C TYR A 30 36.33 0.62 -5.22
N ARG A 31 35.89 0.78 -6.48
CA ARG A 31 36.73 1.27 -7.57
C ARG A 31 36.22 2.57 -8.17
N LEU A 32 37.13 3.40 -8.66
CA LEU A 32 36.78 4.53 -9.50
C LEU A 32 36.22 3.99 -10.83
N LYS A 33 35.03 4.48 -11.22
CA LYS A 33 34.28 4.03 -12.40
C LYS A 33 35.15 4.00 -13.66
N GLY A 34 35.09 2.88 -14.36
CA GLY A 34 35.86 2.66 -15.59
C GLY A 34 37.35 2.49 -15.40
N THR A 35 37.83 2.28 -14.17
CA THR A 35 39.26 2.08 -13.87
C THR A 35 39.45 0.94 -12.87
N ASP A 36 40.73 0.49 -12.71
CA ASP A 36 41.10 -0.46 -11.66
C ASP A 36 41.56 0.21 -10.37
N GLN A 37 41.43 1.55 -10.26
CA GLN A 37 41.86 2.29 -9.09
C GLN A 37 40.92 2.00 -7.90
N GLU A 38 41.49 1.36 -6.86
CA GLU A 38 40.80 1.12 -5.59
C GLU A 38 40.70 2.43 -4.79
N LEU A 39 39.51 2.78 -4.32
CA LEU A 39 39.22 3.98 -3.52
C LEU A 39 39.21 3.70 -2.02
N ALA A 40 39.06 2.44 -1.65
CA ALA A 40 39.09 1.97 -0.27
C ALA A 40 39.63 0.53 -0.23
N PRO A 41 40.22 0.09 0.90
CA PRO A 41 40.60 -1.32 1.06
C PRO A 41 39.41 -2.26 0.83
N ALA A 42 39.69 -3.38 0.15
CA ALA A 42 38.72 -4.42 -0.04
C ALA A 42 38.23 -4.97 1.30
N THR A 43 36.96 -5.31 1.36
CA THR A 43 36.35 -5.91 2.55
C THR A 43 35.92 -7.34 2.21
N VAL A 44 36.41 -8.30 3.00
CA VAL A 44 35.91 -9.67 2.92
C VAL A 44 34.63 -9.74 3.75
N ASP A 45 33.52 -9.91 3.08
CA ASP A 45 32.22 -10.08 3.74
C ASP A 45 31.93 -11.56 3.92
N ASN A 46 31.90 -11.98 5.16
CA ASN A 46 31.58 -13.34 5.57
C ASN A 46 30.41 -13.38 6.59
N ASN A 47 29.61 -12.30 6.63
CA ASN A 47 28.42 -12.21 7.48
C ASN A 47 28.71 -12.54 8.96
N ASP A 48 29.56 -11.77 9.60
CA ASP A 48 30.00 -11.95 11.01
C ASP A 48 30.64 -13.30 11.31
N GLY A 49 31.43 -13.82 10.39
CA GLY A 49 32.13 -15.08 10.50
C GLY A 49 31.31 -16.29 10.02
N LYS A 50 30.12 -16.05 9.49
CA LYS A 50 29.33 -17.06 8.77
C LYS A 50 29.56 -16.90 7.29
N GLU A 51 30.05 -17.96 6.64
CA GLU A 51 30.15 -17.99 5.18
C GLU A 51 28.75 -18.03 4.54
N TYR A 52 28.59 -17.35 3.41
CA TYR A 52 27.35 -17.37 2.65
C TYR A 52 27.11 -18.72 1.98
N GLU A 53 25.85 -19.11 1.89
CA GLU A 53 25.45 -20.34 1.21
C GLU A 53 25.55 -20.19 -0.31
N VAL A 54 26.12 -21.21 -0.97
CA VAL A 54 26.24 -21.25 -2.42
C VAL A 54 24.85 -21.35 -3.07
N SER A 55 24.69 -20.68 -4.19
CA SER A 55 23.47 -20.62 -5.01
C SER A 55 22.33 -19.77 -4.47
N PHE A 56 22.51 -19.09 -3.34
CA PHE A 56 21.56 -18.06 -2.89
C PHE A 56 21.98 -16.67 -3.39
N VAL A 57 21.00 -15.82 -3.64
CA VAL A 57 21.24 -14.41 -3.98
C VAL A 57 21.46 -13.62 -2.69
N HIS A 58 22.56 -12.88 -2.64
CA HIS A 58 22.94 -12.04 -1.51
C HIS A 58 23.04 -10.60 -1.97
N ARG A 59 22.54 -9.66 -1.15
CA ARG A 59 22.54 -8.23 -1.46
C ARG A 59 23.56 -7.50 -0.59
N PHE A 60 24.39 -6.69 -1.22
CA PHE A 60 25.44 -5.89 -0.60
C PHE A 60 25.16 -4.41 -0.80
N GLN A 61 25.49 -3.57 0.19
CA GLN A 61 25.39 -2.14 0.13
C GLN A 61 26.75 -1.50 -0.19
N ALA A 62 26.73 -0.45 -0.98
CA ALA A 62 27.92 0.32 -1.26
C ALA A 62 28.41 1.03 0.01
N LYS A 63 29.73 1.03 0.23
CA LYS A 63 30.37 1.75 1.34
C LYS A 63 30.37 3.25 1.07
N GLU A 64 30.13 4.09 2.07
CA GLU A 64 30.33 5.52 1.93
C GLU A 64 31.83 5.84 1.83
N ILE A 65 32.20 6.60 0.79
CA ILE A 65 33.58 7.05 0.54
C ILE A 65 33.55 8.56 0.34
N THR A 66 34.23 9.29 1.23
CA THR A 66 34.27 10.75 1.20
C THR A 66 34.79 11.28 -0.14
N GLY A 67 34.05 12.18 -0.76
CA GLY A 67 34.38 12.77 -2.06
C GLY A 67 33.98 11.94 -3.27
N TYR A 68 33.30 10.82 -3.05
CA TYR A 68 32.81 9.93 -4.11
C TYR A 68 31.36 9.51 -3.90
N ARG A 69 30.64 9.31 -4.99
CA ARG A 69 29.27 8.76 -5.00
C ARG A 69 29.27 7.41 -5.67
N ALA A 70 28.72 6.40 -5.02
CA ALA A 70 28.51 5.09 -5.62
C ALA A 70 27.57 5.18 -6.83
N VAL A 71 27.92 4.53 -7.93
CA VAL A 71 27.07 4.42 -9.13
C VAL A 71 25.80 3.64 -8.82
N ASN A 72 25.94 2.56 -8.05
CA ASN A 72 24.84 1.76 -7.54
C ASN A 72 24.93 1.68 -6.02
N ALA A 73 23.87 2.05 -5.33
CA ALA A 73 23.83 1.99 -3.86
C ALA A 73 23.84 0.55 -3.32
N SER A 74 23.39 -0.42 -4.10
CA SER A 74 23.42 -1.83 -3.75
C SER A 74 23.66 -2.72 -4.97
N GLN A 75 24.18 -3.93 -4.74
CA GLN A 75 24.35 -4.95 -5.77
C GLN A 75 23.98 -6.32 -5.22
N GLU A 76 23.48 -7.18 -6.11
CA GLU A 76 23.16 -8.57 -5.81
C GLU A 76 24.19 -9.49 -6.44
N ALA A 77 24.60 -10.51 -5.72
CA ALA A 77 25.53 -11.52 -6.21
C ALA A 77 25.20 -12.90 -5.65
N THR A 78 25.54 -13.93 -6.43
CA THR A 78 25.36 -15.34 -6.06
C THR A 78 26.72 -16.02 -6.03
N ILE A 79 27.01 -16.75 -4.97
CA ILE A 79 28.20 -17.59 -4.90
C ILE A 79 27.98 -18.82 -5.77
N GLN A 80 28.82 -19.00 -6.77
CA GLN A 80 28.72 -20.11 -7.71
C GLN A 80 29.56 -21.33 -7.33
N HIS A 81 30.61 -21.13 -6.51
CA HIS A 81 31.49 -22.21 -6.08
C HIS A 81 32.29 -21.88 -4.82
N LYS A 82 32.90 -22.86 -4.20
CA LYS A 82 33.88 -22.66 -3.12
C LYS A 82 34.96 -21.69 -3.56
N GLY A 83 35.04 -20.54 -2.92
CA GLY A 83 36.06 -19.54 -3.21
C GLY A 83 35.62 -18.13 -2.86
N VAL A 84 36.49 -17.16 -3.11
CA VAL A 84 36.19 -15.74 -2.96
C VAL A 84 35.51 -15.24 -4.22
N ASN A 85 34.29 -14.76 -4.10
CA ASN A 85 33.56 -14.13 -5.19
C ASN A 85 33.68 -12.62 -5.07
N GLN A 86 33.94 -11.92 -6.16
CA GLN A 86 34.10 -10.47 -6.14
C GLN A 86 32.79 -9.77 -6.42
N VAL A 87 32.50 -8.70 -5.62
CA VAL A 87 31.46 -7.72 -5.88
C VAL A 87 32.13 -6.35 -5.97
N ILE A 88 32.06 -5.71 -7.13
CA ILE A 88 32.76 -4.46 -7.41
C ILE A 88 31.76 -3.32 -7.38
N PHE A 89 31.89 -2.40 -6.43
CA PHE A 89 31.17 -1.13 -6.41
C PHE A 89 31.99 -0.08 -7.15
N GLU A 90 31.39 0.51 -8.17
CA GLU A 90 32.00 1.62 -8.90
C GLU A 90 31.54 2.96 -8.32
N TYR A 91 32.45 3.94 -8.32
CA TYR A 91 32.22 5.27 -7.77
C TYR A 91 32.61 6.36 -8.77
N GLU A 92 31.85 7.44 -8.76
CA GLU A 92 32.16 8.68 -9.46
C GLU A 92 32.64 9.72 -8.46
N LYS A 93 33.67 10.49 -8.82
CA LYS A 93 34.13 11.60 -7.99
C LYS A 93 33.04 12.66 -7.91
N ILE A 94 32.75 13.14 -6.71
CA ILE A 94 31.88 14.29 -6.52
C ILE A 94 32.75 15.50 -6.91
N GLU A 95 32.39 16.15 -8.03
CA GLU A 95 33.05 17.41 -8.38
C GLU A 95 32.64 18.49 -7.37
N ASP A 96 33.62 19.21 -6.82
CA ASP A 96 33.31 20.38 -6.02
C ASP A 96 32.50 21.37 -6.87
N PRO A 97 31.47 22.00 -6.33
CA PRO A 97 30.72 23.00 -7.07
C PRO A 97 31.69 24.08 -7.52
N LYS A 98 31.78 24.23 -8.85
CA LYS A 98 32.60 25.29 -9.49
C LYS A 98 32.37 26.60 -8.72
N PRO A 99 33.44 27.34 -8.32
CA PRO A 99 33.25 28.58 -7.60
C PRO A 99 32.28 29.46 -8.32
N ALA A 100 31.21 29.86 -7.64
CA ALA A 100 30.22 30.76 -8.16
C ALA A 100 30.90 32.04 -8.63
N THR A 101 30.68 32.43 -9.87
CA THR A 101 31.00 33.77 -10.36
C THR A 101 30.39 34.78 -9.39
N PRO A 102 31.10 35.90 -9.01
CA PRO A 102 30.57 36.84 -8.06
C PRO A 102 29.16 37.26 -8.40
N ALA A 103 28.28 37.14 -7.42
CA ALA A 103 26.87 37.44 -7.58
C ALA A 103 26.68 38.89 -8.05
N THR A 104 26.03 39.06 -9.17
CA THR A 104 25.37 40.29 -9.55
C THR A 104 24.38 40.68 -8.43
N PRO A 105 24.19 41.97 -8.10
CA PRO A 105 23.35 42.35 -6.96
C PRO A 105 21.98 41.72 -7.05
N VAL A 106 21.50 41.19 -5.92
CA VAL A 106 20.16 40.66 -5.74
C VAL A 106 19.17 41.75 -6.10
N VAL A 107 18.54 41.64 -7.26
CA VAL A 107 17.33 42.37 -7.60
C VAL A 107 16.21 41.67 -6.83
N ASP A 108 15.47 42.47 -6.05
CA ASP A 108 14.27 42.08 -5.32
C ASP A 108 13.36 41.24 -6.23
N PRO A 109 12.95 40.02 -5.83
CA PRO A 109 12.12 39.17 -6.68
C PRO A 109 10.67 39.68 -6.65
N LYS A 110 10.45 40.80 -7.34
CA LYS A 110 9.13 41.16 -7.83
C LYS A 110 9.15 40.90 -9.31
N ASP A 111 8.32 39.94 -9.72
CA ASP A 111 7.82 39.74 -11.06
C ASP A 111 8.84 39.31 -12.15
N GLU A 112 9.63 38.26 -11.90
CA GLU A 112 9.87 37.29 -12.98
C GLU A 112 8.85 36.16 -12.77
N GLU A 113 7.80 36.14 -13.58
CA GLU A 113 7.17 34.89 -13.97
C GLU A 113 8.30 34.01 -14.55
N THR A 114 8.96 33.23 -13.67
CA THR A 114 9.75 32.12 -14.12
C THR A 114 8.80 31.31 -14.99
N GLU A 115 9.06 31.22 -16.30
CA GLU A 115 8.42 30.22 -17.14
C GLU A 115 8.61 28.89 -16.41
N ILE A 116 7.59 28.50 -15.66
CA ILE A 116 7.49 27.16 -15.12
C ILE A 116 7.43 26.30 -16.36
N GLY A 117 8.53 25.61 -16.67
CA GLY A 117 8.58 24.74 -17.82
C GLY A 117 7.33 23.88 -17.81
N ASN A 118 6.75 23.60 -18.95
CA ASN A 118 5.52 22.81 -19.06
C ASN A 118 5.78 21.37 -18.60
N TYR A 119 5.79 21.17 -17.27
CA TYR A 119 6.00 19.86 -16.64
C TYR A 119 4.74 18.97 -16.69
N GLY A 120 3.67 19.47 -17.32
CA GLY A 120 2.38 18.80 -17.33
C GLY A 120 1.62 18.95 -16.01
N PRO A 121 0.68 18.05 -15.69
CA PRO A 121 -0.14 18.16 -14.49
C PRO A 121 0.72 18.03 -13.23
N LEU A 122 0.53 18.96 -12.29
CA LEU A 122 1.20 18.98 -11.00
C LEU A 122 0.35 18.30 -9.93
N PRO A 123 0.97 17.74 -8.87
CA PRO A 123 0.25 17.16 -7.75
C PRO A 123 -0.50 18.23 -6.92
N SER A 124 -1.67 17.88 -6.43
CA SER A 124 -2.35 18.67 -5.39
C SER A 124 -1.61 18.59 -4.06
N LYS A 125 -2.03 19.43 -3.09
CA LYS A 125 -1.47 19.34 -1.73
C LYS A 125 -1.72 17.96 -1.10
N ALA A 126 -2.91 17.39 -1.27
CA ALA A 126 -3.24 16.07 -0.76
C ALA A 126 -2.34 14.98 -1.38
N GLN A 127 -2.06 15.06 -2.68
CA GLN A 127 -1.15 14.13 -3.35
C GLN A 127 0.31 14.28 -2.88
N LEU A 128 0.77 15.50 -2.61
CA LEU A 128 2.09 15.73 -2.02
C LEU A 128 2.19 15.19 -0.59
N ASP A 129 1.16 15.39 0.22
CA ASP A 129 1.12 14.86 1.58
C ASP A 129 1.04 13.32 1.55
N TYR A 130 0.30 12.74 0.61
CA TYR A 130 0.26 11.32 0.37
C TYR A 130 1.66 10.73 0.11
N HIS A 131 2.45 11.36 -0.77
CA HIS A 131 3.83 10.93 -1.02
C HIS A 131 4.72 11.01 0.21
N LYS A 132 4.56 12.03 1.07
CA LYS A 132 5.34 12.19 2.31
C LYS A 132 5.00 11.16 3.38
N GLU A 133 3.82 10.58 3.33
CA GLU A 133 3.41 9.53 4.26
C GLU A 133 3.97 8.16 3.89
N GLU A 134 4.23 7.92 2.60
CA GLU A 134 4.86 6.73 2.00
C GLU A 134 4.05 5.45 2.22
N LEU A 135 3.89 5.02 3.47
CA LEU A 135 3.25 3.76 3.84
C LEU A 135 1.87 3.99 4.48
N ALA A 136 0.89 3.23 4.00
CA ALA A 136 -0.42 3.10 4.64
C ALA A 136 -0.63 1.65 5.12
N ALA A 137 -1.31 1.50 6.24
CA ALA A 137 -1.71 0.20 6.74
C ALA A 137 -3.20 -0.01 6.52
N PHE A 138 -3.59 -1.03 5.75
CA PHE A 138 -4.96 -1.50 5.68
C PHE A 138 -5.33 -2.35 6.89
N ILE A 139 -6.51 -2.11 7.45
CA ILE A 139 -7.10 -2.96 8.48
C ILE A 139 -8.35 -3.63 7.91
N HIS A 140 -8.21 -4.89 7.52
CA HIS A 140 -9.30 -5.76 7.08
C HIS A 140 -9.82 -6.55 8.28
N TYR A 141 -10.85 -6.01 8.94
CA TYR A 141 -11.51 -6.65 10.07
C TYR A 141 -13.00 -6.38 10.02
N GLY A 142 -13.78 -7.42 9.79
CA GLY A 142 -15.21 -7.32 9.58
C GLY A 142 -15.89 -8.70 9.58
N MET A 143 -17.01 -8.83 8.90
CA MET A 143 -17.78 -10.09 8.84
C MET A 143 -16.92 -11.24 8.29
N ASN A 144 -16.10 -10.98 7.27
CA ASN A 144 -15.27 -11.98 6.62
C ASN A 144 -14.25 -12.62 7.57
N THR A 145 -13.76 -11.89 8.59
CA THR A 145 -12.95 -12.45 9.67
C THR A 145 -13.69 -13.54 10.45
N TYR A 146 -14.99 -13.36 10.67
CA TYR A 146 -15.82 -14.26 11.48
C TYR A 146 -16.45 -15.41 10.69
N THR A 147 -16.39 -15.33 9.37
CA THR A 147 -16.94 -16.36 8.47
C THR A 147 -15.85 -17.11 7.71
N ASN A 148 -14.59 -16.84 8.03
CA ASN A 148 -13.42 -17.44 7.36
C ASN A 148 -13.52 -17.30 5.83
N SER A 149 -13.91 -16.13 5.37
CA SER A 149 -14.15 -15.81 3.97
C SER A 149 -13.36 -14.59 3.53
N GLU A 150 -12.95 -14.56 2.28
CA GLU A 150 -12.22 -13.40 1.74
C GLU A 150 -13.16 -12.32 1.23
N TRP A 151 -14.22 -12.69 0.52
CA TRP A 151 -15.14 -11.72 -0.08
C TRP A 151 -16.55 -11.75 0.52
N GLY A 152 -16.95 -12.88 1.07
CA GLY A 152 -18.31 -13.10 1.50
C GLY A 152 -19.30 -13.22 0.34
N ASN A 153 -20.57 -13.33 0.66
CA ASN A 153 -21.65 -13.45 -0.33
C ASN A 153 -22.87 -12.56 -0.04
N GLY A 154 -22.80 -11.75 1.01
CA GLY A 154 -23.86 -10.85 1.42
C GLY A 154 -25.03 -11.50 2.18
N ARG A 155 -24.90 -12.77 2.58
CA ARG A 155 -25.91 -13.51 3.33
C ARG A 155 -25.41 -13.94 4.71
N GLU A 156 -24.27 -13.46 5.11
CA GLU A 156 -23.67 -13.73 6.40
C GLU A 156 -24.59 -13.24 7.51
N ASN A 157 -24.75 -14.07 8.54
CA ASN A 157 -25.58 -13.69 9.68
C ASN A 157 -24.82 -12.64 10.53
N PRO A 158 -25.36 -11.42 10.73
CA PRO A 158 -24.74 -10.43 11.61
C PRO A 158 -24.43 -10.90 13.02
N GLN A 159 -25.14 -11.95 13.51
CA GLN A 159 -24.87 -12.57 14.81
C GLN A 159 -23.48 -13.22 14.91
N ASN A 160 -22.82 -13.47 13.78
CA ASN A 160 -21.45 -13.99 13.81
C ASN A 160 -20.42 -12.93 14.20
N PHE A 161 -20.72 -11.65 14.01
CA PHE A 161 -19.81 -10.57 14.37
C PHE A 161 -19.91 -10.25 15.87
N ASN A 162 -18.98 -10.82 16.65
CA ASN A 162 -18.96 -10.62 18.10
C ASN A 162 -17.53 -10.55 18.66
N PRO A 163 -16.81 -9.46 18.45
CA PRO A 163 -15.49 -9.25 19.04
C PRO A 163 -15.53 -9.30 20.56
N THR A 164 -14.78 -10.23 21.15
CA THR A 164 -14.70 -10.40 22.62
C THR A 164 -13.47 -9.78 23.24
N ASN A 165 -12.43 -9.51 22.44
CA ASN A 165 -11.13 -8.99 22.89
C ASN A 165 -10.59 -7.93 21.92
N LEU A 166 -11.42 -6.95 21.57
CA LEU A 166 -11.05 -5.88 20.65
C LEU A 166 -10.26 -4.80 21.41
N ASP A 167 -9.08 -4.46 20.89
CA ASP A 167 -8.24 -3.37 21.39
C ASP A 167 -7.72 -2.53 20.23
N THR A 168 -8.49 -1.51 19.85
CA THR A 168 -8.13 -0.59 18.76
C THR A 168 -6.96 0.32 19.12
N ASP A 169 -6.72 0.56 20.41
CA ASP A 169 -5.54 1.29 20.88
C ASP A 169 -4.26 0.51 20.58
N GLN A 170 -4.28 -0.80 20.84
CA GLN A 170 -3.15 -1.67 20.51
C GLN A 170 -2.88 -1.68 19.00
N TRP A 171 -3.93 -1.75 18.16
CA TRP A 171 -3.76 -1.72 16.70
C TRP A 171 -3.06 -0.44 16.25
N ILE A 172 -3.63 0.70 16.60
CA ILE A 172 -3.11 1.99 16.14
C ILE A 172 -1.73 2.29 16.74
N LYS A 173 -1.52 1.94 18.02
CA LYS A 173 -0.22 2.11 18.65
C LYS A 173 0.86 1.27 17.96
N THR A 174 0.58 0.02 17.63
CA THR A 174 1.52 -0.88 16.94
C THR A 174 1.90 -0.32 15.57
N LEU A 175 0.93 0.17 14.79
CA LEU A 175 1.20 0.81 13.50
C LEU A 175 2.03 2.08 13.66
N LYS A 176 1.71 2.91 14.65
CA LYS A 176 2.46 4.14 14.94
C LYS A 176 3.91 3.85 15.32
N ASP A 177 4.13 2.87 16.20
CA ASP A 177 5.47 2.45 16.64
C ASP A 177 6.28 1.86 15.47
N ALA A 178 5.62 1.23 14.49
CA ALA A 178 6.22 0.72 13.27
C ALA A 178 6.50 1.82 12.21
N GLY A 179 6.15 3.08 12.48
CA GLY A 179 6.45 4.22 11.60
C GLY A 179 5.36 4.57 10.60
N PHE A 180 4.22 3.87 10.60
CA PHE A 180 3.08 4.26 9.77
C PHE A 180 2.52 5.62 10.19
N LYS A 181 2.16 6.42 9.21
CA LYS A 181 1.54 7.75 9.42
C LYS A 181 0.05 7.72 9.13
N ARG A 182 -0.41 6.73 8.37
CA ARG A 182 -1.79 6.55 7.91
C ARG A 182 -2.23 5.11 8.06
N THR A 183 -3.48 4.92 8.45
CA THR A 183 -4.20 3.65 8.38
C THR A 183 -5.48 3.81 7.57
N ILE A 184 -5.87 2.79 6.81
CA ILE A 184 -7.13 2.74 6.06
C ILE A 184 -7.98 1.64 6.70
N MET A 185 -9.14 2.04 7.26
CA MET A 185 -10.07 1.09 7.84
C MET A 185 -11.09 0.62 6.81
N VAL A 186 -11.22 -0.68 6.66
CA VAL A 186 -12.29 -1.28 5.85
C VAL A 186 -13.60 -1.19 6.62
N VAL A 187 -14.47 -0.28 6.19
CA VAL A 187 -15.75 -0.01 6.85
C VAL A 187 -16.88 -0.86 6.29
N LYS A 188 -16.83 -1.13 5.01
CA LYS A 188 -17.68 -2.09 4.31
C LYS A 188 -16.89 -2.78 3.21
N HIS A 189 -16.78 -4.10 3.26
CA HIS A 189 -16.23 -4.90 2.17
C HIS A 189 -17.34 -5.36 1.22
N HIS A 190 -17.05 -6.24 0.28
CA HIS A 190 -17.98 -6.70 -0.77
C HIS A 190 -19.19 -7.47 -0.25
N ASP A 191 -19.11 -8.07 0.95
CA ASP A 191 -20.21 -8.71 1.65
C ASP A 191 -21.31 -7.74 2.07
N GLY A 192 -21.02 -6.43 2.07
CA GLY A 192 -21.97 -5.37 2.43
C GLY A 192 -22.12 -5.14 3.92
N PHE A 193 -21.43 -5.91 4.79
CA PHE A 193 -21.47 -5.68 6.23
C PHE A 193 -20.74 -4.41 6.62
N VAL A 194 -21.42 -3.50 7.32
CA VAL A 194 -20.82 -2.25 7.81
C VAL A 194 -20.48 -2.32 9.30
N ILE A 195 -19.29 -1.87 9.66
CA ILE A 195 -18.75 -1.93 11.02
C ILE A 195 -19.17 -0.74 11.92
N TYR A 196 -20.12 0.06 11.47
CA TYR A 196 -20.75 1.15 12.22
C TYR A 196 -22.28 1.00 12.14
N PRO A 197 -23.07 1.63 13.05
CA PRO A 197 -24.52 1.51 13.06
C PRO A 197 -25.16 2.36 11.94
N SER A 198 -25.17 1.85 10.72
CA SER A 198 -25.77 2.49 9.55
C SER A 198 -27.29 2.51 9.66
N LYS A 199 -27.91 3.57 9.14
CA LYS A 199 -29.38 3.71 8.99
C LYS A 199 -29.89 3.20 7.66
N TYR A 200 -29.01 2.84 6.74
CA TYR A 200 -29.35 2.51 5.37
C TYR A 200 -29.25 1.01 5.06
N THR A 201 -28.75 0.20 6.00
CA THR A 201 -28.70 -1.25 5.89
C THR A 201 -28.88 -1.90 7.26
N ASP A 202 -29.54 -3.06 7.28
CA ASP A 202 -29.62 -3.93 8.47
C ASP A 202 -28.42 -4.86 8.59
N HIS A 203 -27.57 -4.94 7.55
CA HIS A 203 -26.34 -5.73 7.54
C HIS A 203 -25.19 -4.95 8.21
N THR A 204 -25.29 -4.77 9.52
CA THR A 204 -24.47 -3.85 10.29
C THR A 204 -24.20 -4.39 11.69
N VAL A 205 -23.19 -3.82 12.36
CA VAL A 205 -22.88 -4.10 13.78
C VAL A 205 -24.07 -3.89 14.71
N ALA A 206 -25.02 -3.03 14.37
CA ALA A 206 -26.24 -2.84 15.17
C ALA A 206 -27.13 -4.10 15.22
N ALA A 207 -27.04 -4.97 14.22
CA ALA A 207 -27.73 -6.27 14.18
C ALA A 207 -26.92 -7.40 14.83
N SER A 208 -25.71 -7.14 15.32
CA SER A 208 -24.83 -8.11 15.95
C SER A 208 -25.02 -8.16 17.47
N PRO A 209 -24.61 -9.25 18.16
CA PRO A 209 -24.61 -9.30 19.63
C PRO A 209 -23.52 -8.43 20.27
N TRP A 210 -22.57 -7.98 19.48
CA TRP A 210 -21.45 -7.18 19.98
C TRP A 210 -21.94 -5.90 20.68
N LYS A 211 -21.51 -5.75 21.93
CA LYS A 211 -21.95 -4.65 22.81
C LYS A 211 -23.48 -4.48 22.88
N ASN A 212 -24.22 -5.61 22.77
CA ASN A 212 -25.69 -5.64 22.73
C ASN A 212 -26.27 -4.78 21.58
N GLY A 213 -25.68 -4.83 20.39
CA GLY A 213 -26.08 -4.06 19.21
C GLY A 213 -25.73 -2.55 19.27
N LYS A 214 -24.93 -2.13 20.25
CA LYS A 214 -24.49 -0.75 20.43
C LYS A 214 -23.03 -0.52 20.05
N GLY A 215 -22.39 -1.51 19.43
CA GLY A 215 -21.02 -1.39 18.95
C GLY A 215 -20.90 -0.44 17.77
N ASP A 216 -19.80 0.29 17.71
CA ASP A 216 -19.40 1.16 16.60
C ASP A 216 -17.88 1.09 16.47
N LEU A 217 -17.42 0.15 15.64
CA LEU A 217 -15.98 -0.09 15.49
C LEU A 217 -15.28 1.07 14.80
N LEU A 218 -15.97 1.76 13.89
CA LEU A 218 -15.41 2.94 13.23
C LEU A 218 -15.19 4.08 14.25
N GLU A 219 -16.08 4.26 15.21
CA GLU A 219 -15.89 5.23 16.29
C GLU A 219 -14.71 4.82 17.21
N GLU A 220 -14.61 3.53 17.56
CA GLU A 220 -13.53 3.07 18.44
C GLU A 220 -12.15 3.25 17.83
N ILE A 221 -11.97 2.86 16.57
CA ILE A 221 -10.69 3.06 15.89
C ILE A 221 -10.39 4.54 15.62
N SER A 222 -11.42 5.36 15.38
CA SER A 222 -11.26 6.82 15.22
C SER A 222 -10.75 7.48 16.51
N LYS A 223 -11.26 7.06 17.67
CA LYS A 223 -10.76 7.50 18.97
C LYS A 223 -9.30 7.14 19.19
N SER A 224 -8.92 5.90 18.82
CA SER A 224 -7.53 5.46 18.91
C SER A 224 -6.63 6.23 17.92
N ALA A 225 -7.10 6.48 16.69
CA ALA A 225 -6.36 7.27 15.73
C ALA A 225 -6.13 8.70 16.22
N THR A 226 -7.14 9.33 16.82
CA THR A 226 -7.02 10.65 17.44
C THR A 226 -6.03 10.63 18.62
N LYS A 227 -6.14 9.65 19.50
CA LYS A 227 -5.26 9.50 20.67
C LYS A 227 -3.79 9.39 20.29
N TYR A 228 -3.47 8.64 19.24
CA TYR A 228 -2.09 8.41 18.78
C TYR A 228 -1.68 9.31 17.62
N ASN A 229 -2.51 10.26 17.21
CA ASN A 229 -2.30 11.13 16.05
C ASN A 229 -1.91 10.33 14.80
N MET A 230 -2.76 9.36 14.43
CA MET A 230 -2.66 8.56 13.22
C MET A 230 -3.65 9.07 12.20
N ASN A 231 -3.20 9.42 11.01
CA ASN A 231 -4.10 9.78 9.93
C ASN A 231 -4.96 8.60 9.51
N MET A 232 -6.21 8.87 9.13
CA MET A 232 -7.14 7.84 8.72
C MET A 232 -7.61 8.02 7.29
N GLY A 233 -7.60 6.91 6.55
CA GLY A 233 -8.42 6.70 5.38
C GLY A 233 -9.58 5.77 5.70
N VAL A 234 -10.59 5.78 4.84
CA VAL A 234 -11.76 4.91 4.91
C VAL A 234 -11.96 4.15 3.61
N TYR A 235 -12.06 2.84 3.70
CA TYR A 235 -12.43 1.99 2.57
C TYR A 235 -13.93 1.67 2.65
N LEU A 236 -14.65 2.00 1.60
CA LEU A 236 -16.07 1.67 1.45
C LEU A 236 -16.27 1.04 0.06
N SER A 237 -16.51 -0.27 0.01
CA SER A 237 -16.72 -0.96 -1.27
C SER A 237 -17.94 -0.43 -2.01
N PRO A 238 -17.79 -0.01 -3.29
CA PRO A 238 -18.93 0.26 -4.14
C PRO A 238 -19.75 -1.00 -4.46
N TRP A 239 -19.12 -2.17 -4.52
CA TRP A 239 -19.83 -3.43 -4.65
C TRP A 239 -20.40 -3.87 -3.31
N ASP A 240 -21.66 -4.27 -3.31
CA ASP A 240 -22.40 -4.69 -2.12
C ASP A 240 -23.25 -5.93 -2.44
N ALA A 241 -22.77 -7.10 -2.05
CA ALA A 241 -23.43 -8.36 -2.30
C ALA A 241 -24.72 -8.55 -1.47
N ASN A 242 -24.86 -7.85 -0.36
CA ASN A 242 -26.05 -7.89 0.49
C ASN A 242 -27.19 -7.02 -0.07
N ASN A 243 -26.86 -5.90 -0.70
CA ASN A 243 -27.89 -4.95 -1.10
C ASN A 243 -28.71 -5.44 -2.29
N PRO A 244 -30.03 -5.69 -2.15
CA PRO A 244 -30.84 -6.21 -3.25
C PRO A 244 -30.93 -5.23 -4.43
N LYS A 245 -30.73 -3.94 -4.21
CA LYS A 245 -30.71 -2.92 -5.26
C LYS A 245 -29.48 -3.02 -6.14
N TYR A 246 -28.39 -3.57 -5.66
CA TYR A 246 -27.17 -3.81 -6.46
C TYR A 246 -27.42 -4.83 -7.58
N HIS A 247 -28.25 -5.83 -7.31
CA HIS A 247 -28.45 -6.98 -8.21
C HIS A 247 -29.57 -6.81 -9.23
N VAL A 248 -30.54 -5.96 -8.97
CA VAL A 248 -31.83 -5.94 -9.76
C VAL A 248 -32.27 -4.55 -10.16
N SER A 249 -31.54 -3.47 -9.86
CA SER A 249 -32.23 -2.23 -9.72
C SER A 249 -31.95 -1.16 -10.74
N THR A 250 -32.76 -0.15 -10.56
CA THR A 250 -32.50 1.20 -10.96
C THR A 250 -31.17 1.65 -10.35
N GLU A 251 -30.20 1.90 -11.18
CA GLU A 251 -28.87 2.43 -10.85
C GLU A 251 -28.94 3.60 -9.86
N LYS A 252 -29.97 4.45 -10.02
CA LYS A 252 -30.24 5.61 -9.16
C LYS A 252 -30.38 5.22 -7.68
N GLU A 253 -31.20 4.21 -7.37
CA GLU A 253 -31.48 3.87 -5.96
C GLU A 253 -30.24 3.31 -5.25
N TYR A 254 -29.43 2.53 -5.97
CA TYR A 254 -28.18 2.02 -5.42
C TYR A 254 -27.16 3.16 -5.22
N ASN A 255 -27.01 4.05 -6.19
CA ASN A 255 -26.08 5.18 -6.11
C ASN A 255 -26.46 6.13 -4.96
N GLU A 256 -27.75 6.37 -4.75
CA GLU A 256 -28.24 7.14 -3.61
C GLU A 256 -27.96 6.44 -2.27
N TYR A 257 -28.15 5.13 -2.20
CA TYR A 257 -27.79 4.33 -1.03
C TYR A 257 -26.31 4.46 -0.68
N TYR A 258 -25.42 4.29 -1.65
CA TYR A 258 -23.98 4.41 -1.44
C TYR A 258 -23.59 5.85 -1.02
N LEU A 259 -24.15 6.86 -1.68
CA LEU A 259 -23.93 8.25 -1.30
C LEU A 259 -24.39 8.54 0.14
N ASN A 260 -25.49 7.94 0.56
CA ASN A 260 -25.99 8.10 1.92
C ASN A 260 -25.06 7.43 2.95
N GLN A 261 -24.42 6.30 2.63
CA GLN A 261 -23.37 5.73 3.47
C GLN A 261 -22.14 6.64 3.56
N LEU A 262 -21.71 7.24 2.45
CA LEU A 262 -20.64 8.26 2.50
C LEU A 262 -21.02 9.43 3.42
N LYS A 263 -22.30 9.88 3.39
CA LYS A 263 -22.79 10.96 4.26
C LYS A 263 -22.88 10.57 5.74
N GLU A 264 -23.03 9.30 6.07
CA GLU A 264 -22.96 8.85 7.47
C GLU A 264 -21.54 8.94 8.03
N ILE A 265 -20.54 8.74 7.15
CA ILE A 265 -19.12 8.59 7.53
C ILE A 265 -18.38 9.92 7.46
N LEU A 266 -18.41 10.56 6.28
CA LEU A 266 -17.60 11.75 5.99
C LEU A 266 -18.22 13.01 6.57
N GLY A 267 -17.38 13.91 7.11
CA GLY A 267 -17.84 15.11 7.80
C GLY A 267 -18.49 14.84 9.15
N ASN A 268 -18.54 13.59 9.59
CA ASN A 268 -19.06 13.23 10.91
C ASN A 268 -17.95 13.37 11.97
N PRO A 269 -18.12 14.23 12.98
CA PRO A 269 -17.06 14.50 13.97
C PRO A 269 -16.68 13.28 14.84
N LYS A 270 -17.46 12.20 14.82
CA LYS A 270 -17.16 10.94 15.52
C LYS A 270 -16.06 10.15 14.84
N TYR A 271 -15.89 10.30 13.52
CA TYR A 271 -15.09 9.40 12.70
C TYR A 271 -13.84 10.08 12.14
N GLY A 272 -12.79 9.30 11.93
CA GLY A 272 -11.51 9.80 11.48
C GLY A 272 -10.63 10.36 12.60
N ASN A 273 -9.46 10.84 12.24
CA ASN A 273 -8.57 11.51 13.19
C ASN A 273 -9.09 12.94 13.45
N ASN A 274 -9.53 13.23 14.67
CA ASN A 274 -10.16 14.50 15.03
C ASN A 274 -11.33 14.90 14.08
N GLY A 275 -12.15 13.94 13.71
CA GLY A 275 -13.30 14.16 12.83
C GLY A 275 -12.95 14.32 11.36
N LYS A 276 -11.75 13.88 10.93
CA LYS A 276 -11.27 14.05 9.55
C LYS A 276 -10.67 12.76 8.98
N PHE A 277 -10.97 12.54 7.70
CA PHE A 277 -10.30 11.57 6.87
C PHE A 277 -9.38 12.26 5.86
N ILE A 278 -8.31 11.60 5.48
CA ILE A 278 -7.36 12.08 4.46
C ILE A 278 -7.42 11.27 3.17
N GLU A 279 -8.17 10.18 3.19
CA GLU A 279 -8.34 9.31 2.04
C GLU A 279 -9.69 8.60 2.05
N VAL A 280 -10.30 8.47 0.87
CA VAL A 280 -11.43 7.55 0.61
C VAL A 280 -10.99 6.53 -0.42
N TRP A 281 -11.14 5.26 -0.07
CA TRP A 281 -10.72 4.12 -0.89
C TRP A 281 -11.95 3.37 -1.41
N MET A 282 -12.12 3.36 -2.73
CA MET A 282 -13.23 2.74 -3.44
C MET A 282 -12.71 1.60 -4.31
N ASP A 283 -13.01 0.36 -3.91
CA ASP A 283 -12.59 -0.82 -4.64
C ASP A 283 -13.19 -0.88 -6.05
N GLY A 284 -12.39 -1.35 -7.00
CA GLY A 284 -12.82 -1.54 -8.38
C GLY A 284 -13.55 -2.86 -8.64
N ALA A 285 -13.55 -3.80 -7.70
CA ALA A 285 -14.21 -5.08 -7.85
C ALA A 285 -15.74 -4.93 -7.94
N ARG A 286 -16.39 -5.71 -8.80
CA ARG A 286 -17.83 -5.64 -9.07
C ARG A 286 -18.54 -7.00 -8.97
N GLY A 287 -17.82 -8.04 -8.56
CA GLY A 287 -18.31 -9.41 -8.53
C GLY A 287 -18.48 -10.05 -9.91
N SER A 288 -18.69 -11.37 -9.92
CA SER A 288 -18.98 -12.15 -11.12
C SER A 288 -20.49 -12.30 -11.29
N GLY A 289 -21.01 -12.08 -12.50
CA GLY A 289 -22.42 -12.34 -12.86
C GLY A 289 -23.43 -11.28 -12.43
N ALA A 290 -23.04 -10.22 -11.75
CA ALA A 290 -23.91 -9.10 -11.46
C ALA A 290 -24.13 -8.25 -12.73
N GLN A 291 -25.36 -7.74 -12.92
CA GLN A 291 -25.53 -6.61 -13.85
C GLN A 291 -24.64 -5.50 -13.34
N LYS A 292 -23.77 -4.98 -14.23
CA LYS A 292 -22.87 -3.90 -13.88
C LYS A 292 -23.70 -2.67 -13.55
N VAL A 293 -23.76 -2.31 -12.28
CA VAL A 293 -24.33 -1.03 -11.86
C VAL A 293 -23.44 0.09 -12.40
N THR A 294 -24.02 1.06 -13.08
CA THR A 294 -23.29 2.28 -13.44
C THR A 294 -23.22 3.18 -12.22
N TYR A 295 -22.00 3.42 -11.72
CA TYR A 295 -21.79 4.25 -10.56
C TYR A 295 -21.76 5.73 -10.90
N THR A 296 -22.39 6.57 -10.07
CA THR A 296 -22.35 8.04 -10.19
C THR A 296 -21.12 8.62 -9.48
N PHE A 297 -19.92 8.21 -9.91
CA PHE A 297 -18.67 8.65 -9.28
C PHE A 297 -18.53 10.17 -9.16
N ASP A 298 -18.97 10.93 -10.16
CA ASP A 298 -18.87 12.39 -10.12
C ASP A 298 -19.66 13.00 -8.93
N GLU A 299 -20.83 12.45 -8.61
CA GLU A 299 -21.62 12.88 -7.46
C GLU A 299 -20.93 12.49 -6.14
N TRP A 300 -20.36 11.28 -6.08
CA TRP A 300 -19.65 10.81 -4.91
C TRP A 300 -18.37 11.59 -4.66
N PHE A 301 -17.56 11.82 -5.70
CA PHE A 301 -16.34 12.63 -5.59
C PHE A 301 -16.63 14.07 -5.21
N LYS A 302 -17.71 14.64 -5.74
CA LYS A 302 -18.15 15.98 -5.34
C LYS A 302 -18.46 16.03 -3.85
N TYR A 303 -19.26 15.08 -3.35
CA TYR A 303 -19.59 15.03 -1.93
C TYR A 303 -18.36 14.82 -1.04
N ILE A 304 -17.45 13.91 -1.41
CA ILE A 304 -16.20 13.68 -0.66
C ILE A 304 -15.43 15.01 -0.49
N LYS A 305 -15.26 15.75 -1.57
CA LYS A 305 -14.57 17.05 -1.54
C LYS A 305 -15.31 18.11 -0.72
N GLU A 306 -16.64 18.11 -0.73
CA GLU A 306 -17.45 19.01 0.10
C GLU A 306 -17.31 18.68 1.58
N ALA A 307 -17.24 17.40 1.95
CA ALA A 307 -17.17 16.93 3.33
C ALA A 307 -15.77 17.06 3.95
N GLU A 308 -14.73 16.70 3.20
CA GLU A 308 -13.36 16.54 3.71
C GLU A 308 -12.34 17.51 3.08
N GLY A 309 -12.69 18.17 1.98
CA GLY A 309 -11.79 19.06 1.24
C GLY A 309 -10.91 18.32 0.22
N ASP A 310 -9.69 18.82 -0.02
CA ASP A 310 -8.71 18.15 -0.88
C ASP A 310 -8.08 17.00 -0.14
N ILE A 311 -8.56 15.79 -0.41
CA ILE A 311 -8.06 14.52 0.13
C ILE A 311 -7.74 13.52 -0.99
N ALA A 312 -7.00 12.48 -0.66
CA ALA A 312 -6.74 11.40 -1.58
C ALA A 312 -8.04 10.60 -1.87
N ILE A 313 -8.28 10.28 -3.13
CA ILE A 313 -9.37 9.40 -3.55
C ILE A 313 -8.76 8.30 -4.39
N PHE A 314 -8.85 7.07 -3.92
CA PHE A 314 -8.54 5.87 -4.68
C PHE A 314 -9.81 5.33 -5.33
N SER A 315 -9.76 5.07 -6.63
CA SER A 315 -10.91 4.54 -7.37
C SER A 315 -10.47 3.88 -8.68
N ALA A 316 -11.32 3.06 -9.25
CA ALA A 316 -11.20 2.54 -10.61
C ALA A 316 -11.43 3.62 -11.69
N GLN A 317 -11.80 4.83 -11.31
CA GLN A 317 -11.99 5.98 -12.20
C GLN A 317 -10.83 6.98 -12.09
N PRO A 318 -10.72 7.93 -13.01
CA PRO A 318 -9.68 8.94 -12.97
C PRO A 318 -9.75 9.79 -11.69
N THR A 319 -8.88 9.52 -10.73
CA THR A 319 -8.82 10.18 -9.42
C THR A 319 -7.38 10.47 -8.99
N SER A 320 -7.23 11.03 -7.80
CA SER A 320 -5.92 11.43 -7.26
C SER A 320 -4.97 10.26 -7.02
N VAL A 321 -5.51 9.07 -6.75
CA VAL A 321 -4.74 7.83 -6.54
C VAL A 321 -5.29 6.74 -7.44
N ARG A 322 -4.43 6.00 -8.09
CA ARG A 322 -4.78 4.83 -8.91
C ARG A 322 -4.15 3.56 -8.37
N TRP A 323 -4.85 2.46 -8.54
CA TRP A 323 -4.27 1.14 -8.37
C TRP A 323 -3.19 0.85 -9.43
N ILE A 324 -2.09 0.23 -9.07
CA ILE A 324 -1.02 -0.15 -10.01
C ILE A 324 -1.30 -1.45 -10.78
N GLY A 325 -2.49 -2.02 -10.68
CA GLY A 325 -2.90 -3.19 -11.47
C GLY A 325 -2.49 -4.55 -10.93
N ASN A 326 -1.98 -4.64 -9.71
CA ASN A 326 -1.68 -5.91 -9.03
C ASN A 326 -1.64 -5.73 -7.51
N GLU A 327 -1.81 -6.85 -6.78
CA GLU A 327 -1.77 -6.92 -5.31
C GLU A 327 -0.47 -7.57 -4.79
N ARG A 328 0.63 -7.41 -5.53
CA ARG A 328 1.92 -8.00 -5.18
C ARG A 328 2.88 -7.00 -4.55
N GLY A 329 2.46 -5.73 -4.41
CA GLY A 329 3.30 -4.64 -3.91
C GLY A 329 4.44 -4.27 -4.87
N ILE A 330 4.31 -4.58 -6.16
CA ILE A 330 5.37 -4.37 -7.16
C ILE A 330 4.89 -3.37 -8.20
N ALA A 331 5.49 -2.19 -8.20
CA ALA A 331 5.30 -1.19 -9.23
C ALA A 331 6.15 -1.47 -10.47
N GLY A 332 5.76 -0.89 -11.61
CA GLY A 332 6.53 -0.94 -12.85
C GLY A 332 7.86 -0.17 -12.75
N ASP A 333 8.72 -0.39 -13.72
CA ASP A 333 9.95 0.36 -13.90
C ASP A 333 10.10 0.74 -15.37
N PRO A 334 9.96 2.02 -15.72
CA PRO A 334 9.59 3.16 -14.86
C PRO A 334 8.11 3.17 -14.46
N VAL A 335 7.78 3.90 -13.38
CA VAL A 335 6.42 4.25 -13.01
C VAL A 335 6.23 5.77 -13.04
N TRP A 336 5.19 6.24 -13.70
CA TRP A 336 4.83 7.66 -13.81
C TRP A 336 3.59 7.96 -12.96
N HIS A 337 3.64 9.02 -12.16
CA HIS A 337 2.47 9.51 -11.43
C HIS A 337 1.56 10.41 -12.30
N LYS A 338 1.54 10.12 -13.59
CA LYS A 338 0.66 10.75 -14.58
C LYS A 338 -0.04 9.68 -15.39
N VAL A 339 -1.24 10.00 -15.84
CA VAL A 339 -2.05 9.15 -16.73
C VAL A 339 -2.80 10.02 -17.75
N LYS A 340 -3.19 9.46 -18.86
CA LYS A 340 -4.22 10.05 -19.73
C LYS A 340 -5.59 9.78 -19.10
N LYS A 341 -6.29 10.83 -18.66
CA LYS A 341 -7.60 10.71 -18.04
C LYS A 341 -8.56 9.84 -18.86
N ALA A 342 -8.58 10.03 -20.17
CA ALA A 342 -9.44 9.28 -21.08
C ALA A 342 -9.12 7.78 -21.19
N LYS A 343 -7.95 7.33 -20.73
CA LYS A 343 -7.57 5.91 -20.73
C LYS A 343 -7.97 5.17 -19.45
N ILE A 344 -8.33 5.90 -18.40
CA ILE A 344 -8.79 5.29 -17.14
C ILE A 344 -10.28 4.98 -17.26
N THR A 345 -10.59 3.77 -17.64
CA THR A 345 -11.94 3.25 -17.87
C THR A 345 -12.06 1.86 -17.24
N ASP A 346 -13.25 1.31 -17.20
CA ASP A 346 -13.49 -0.05 -16.68
C ASP A 346 -12.69 -1.14 -17.43
N ASP A 347 -12.26 -0.85 -18.66
CA ASP A 347 -11.50 -1.78 -19.50
C ASP A 347 -9.98 -1.45 -19.53
N VAL A 348 -9.51 -0.55 -18.66
CA VAL A 348 -8.10 -0.18 -18.60
C VAL A 348 -7.23 -1.40 -18.28
N LYS A 349 -6.14 -1.54 -18.99
CA LYS A 349 -5.22 -2.67 -18.78
C LYS A 349 -4.34 -2.44 -17.56
N ASN A 350 -4.12 -3.49 -16.79
CA ASN A 350 -3.26 -3.47 -15.60
C ASN A 350 -1.85 -2.98 -15.89
N ASP A 351 -1.30 -3.30 -17.05
CA ASP A 351 0.01 -2.82 -17.48
C ASP A 351 0.07 -1.28 -17.60
N TYR A 352 -0.98 -0.66 -18.14
CA TYR A 352 -1.09 0.80 -18.18
C TYR A 352 -1.20 1.41 -16.78
N LEU A 353 -1.97 0.81 -15.90
CA LEU A 353 -2.08 1.25 -14.52
C LEU A 353 -0.75 1.13 -13.78
N ASN A 354 0.00 0.07 -14.05
CA ASN A 354 1.28 -0.20 -13.43
C ASN A 354 2.34 0.85 -13.79
N HIS A 355 2.46 1.18 -15.07
CA HIS A 355 3.48 2.11 -15.55
C HIS A 355 3.05 3.57 -15.56
N GLY A 356 1.75 3.86 -15.71
CA GLY A 356 1.27 5.22 -15.99
C GLY A 356 1.70 5.71 -17.37
N ASP A 357 1.81 7.03 -17.56
CA ASP A 357 2.05 7.63 -18.88
C ASP A 357 2.89 8.91 -18.74
N PRO A 358 4.10 8.98 -19.32
CA PRO A 358 4.90 10.20 -19.29
C PRO A 358 4.21 11.41 -19.93
N GLU A 359 3.31 11.15 -20.92
CA GLU A 359 2.50 12.16 -21.60
C GLU A 359 1.10 12.32 -20.97
N GLY A 360 0.95 11.91 -19.71
CA GLY A 360 -0.30 12.01 -18.99
C GLY A 360 -0.78 13.44 -18.81
N ASP A 361 -2.09 13.64 -18.88
CA ASP A 361 -2.79 14.91 -18.72
C ASP A 361 -3.41 15.09 -17.33
N MET A 362 -3.25 14.09 -16.45
CA MET A 362 -3.71 14.11 -15.06
C MET A 362 -2.65 13.51 -14.13
N TYR A 363 -2.38 14.20 -13.00
CA TYR A 363 -1.55 13.63 -11.95
C TYR A 363 -2.38 12.62 -11.15
N SER A 364 -1.90 11.39 -11.07
CA SER A 364 -2.53 10.29 -10.34
C SER A 364 -1.45 9.44 -9.70
N VAL A 365 -1.40 9.42 -8.38
CA VAL A 365 -0.41 8.65 -7.63
C VAL A 365 -0.64 7.16 -7.86
N GLY A 366 0.40 6.41 -8.21
CA GLY A 366 0.32 4.96 -8.24
C GLY A 366 0.43 4.40 -6.83
N GLU A 367 -0.57 3.63 -6.38
CA GLU A 367 -0.56 2.91 -5.12
C GLU A 367 -0.33 1.43 -5.35
N ALA A 368 0.71 0.89 -4.68
CA ALA A 368 1.04 -0.53 -4.67
C ALA A 368 0.53 -1.14 -3.37
N ASP A 369 -0.39 -2.07 -3.47
CA ASP A 369 -0.96 -2.79 -2.35
C ASP A 369 -0.49 -4.24 -2.29
N VAL A 370 -0.40 -4.78 -1.08
CA VAL A 370 0.01 -6.16 -0.83
C VAL A 370 -0.47 -6.60 0.56
N SER A 371 -0.99 -7.81 0.65
CA SER A 371 -1.29 -8.40 1.94
C SER A 371 -0.01 -8.97 2.60
N ILE A 372 0.07 -8.90 3.92
CA ILE A 372 1.21 -9.45 4.70
C ILE A 372 1.13 -10.96 4.90
N ARG A 373 0.06 -11.59 4.42
CA ARG A 373 -0.20 -13.04 4.46
C ARG A 373 -1.09 -13.43 3.28
N SER A 374 -1.48 -14.70 3.18
CA SER A 374 -2.46 -15.14 2.19
C SER A 374 -3.83 -14.52 2.47
N GLY A 375 -4.37 -13.79 1.49
CA GLY A 375 -5.64 -13.06 1.60
C GLY A 375 -5.55 -11.75 2.39
N TRP A 376 -6.63 -10.97 2.36
CA TRP A 376 -6.73 -9.67 3.03
C TRP A 376 -7.27 -9.82 4.46
N PHE A 377 -8.25 -10.69 4.68
CA PHE A 377 -8.78 -10.98 6.01
C PHE A 377 -7.97 -12.06 6.73
N TYR A 378 -8.07 -12.08 8.04
CA TYR A 378 -7.54 -13.19 8.85
C TYR A 378 -8.38 -14.44 8.60
N HIS A 379 -7.71 -15.57 8.38
CA HIS A 379 -8.31 -16.89 8.25
C HIS A 379 -7.67 -17.86 9.23
N ASP A 380 -8.51 -18.75 9.79
CA ASP A 380 -8.04 -19.91 10.55
C ASP A 380 -7.56 -20.97 9.55
N ASN A 381 -6.25 -21.16 9.42
CA ASN A 381 -5.61 -22.17 8.57
C ASN A 381 -4.91 -23.24 9.39
#